data_39e40386e5d45498a88f6a743d695ddf
#
_entry.id   39e40386e5d45498a88f6a743d695ddf
#
_cell.length_a   1.000
_cell.length_b   1.000
_cell.length_c   1.000
_cell.angle_alpha   90.00
_cell.angle_beta   90.00
_cell.angle_gamma   90.00
#
_symmetry.space_group_name_H-M   'P 1'
#
loop_
_entity.id
_entity.type
_entity.pdbx_description
1 polymer ?
#
loop_
_entity_poly.entity_id
_entity_poly.type
_entity_poly.pdbx_seq_one_letter_code
_entity_poly.pdbx_strand_id
1 'polypeptide(L)'
;FRSYLLQNPEVHYRFNGKEYHLRFVGCSLYPQGYPAIVNHLGNFKGTNLLADIGNGTMNILYINNKKAQESRCWTEKLGVNQCMIAAKNAVLDKFGVKIEESTVEQILRFGTADISAPYLDCISSIARQYVAELFSTLRKYEYNPDLMRLYVVGGGGCLIRNFGTYDKSRVTIIDDIC
;
A
#
# COMPACT_ATOMS: atom_id res chain seq x y z
N PHE A 1 7.92 17.44 -12.81
CA PHE A 1 8.60 16.27 -13.40
C PHE A 1 8.51 16.30 -14.93
N ARG A 2 7.29 16.38 -15.51
CA ARG A 2 7.07 16.43 -16.97
C ARG A 2 7.85 17.59 -17.62
N SER A 3 7.74 18.82 -17.10
CA SER A 3 8.44 19.98 -17.62
C SER A 3 9.96 19.82 -17.56
N TYR A 4 10.49 19.24 -16.50
CA TYR A 4 11.93 18.95 -16.38
C TYR A 4 12.43 18.02 -17.49
N LEU A 5 11.75 16.91 -17.74
CA LEU A 5 12.15 15.94 -18.76
C LEU A 5 12.04 16.50 -20.19
N LEU A 6 10.99 17.30 -20.47
CA LEU A 6 10.73 17.81 -21.81
C LEU A 6 11.50 19.12 -22.12
N GLN A 7 11.99 19.82 -21.09
CA GLN A 7 12.85 20.99 -21.27
C GLN A 7 14.26 20.61 -21.74
N ASN A 8 14.77 19.45 -21.27
CA ASN A 8 16.07 18.92 -21.67
C ASN A 8 15.88 17.49 -22.19
N PRO A 9 15.30 17.34 -23.40
CA PRO A 9 14.83 16.04 -23.85
C PRO A 9 15.95 15.08 -24.26
N GLU A 10 17.15 15.56 -24.51
CA GLU A 10 18.26 14.73 -24.96
C GLU A 10 19.22 14.43 -23.81
N VAL A 11 19.51 13.15 -23.62
CA VAL A 11 20.42 12.65 -22.59
C VAL A 11 21.48 11.77 -23.25
N HIS A 12 22.74 12.12 -23.02
CA HIS A 12 23.90 11.34 -23.45
C HIS A 12 24.58 10.78 -22.20
N TYR A 13 24.78 9.48 -22.15
CA TYR A 13 25.47 8.85 -21.02
C TYR A 13 26.22 7.60 -21.44
N ARG A 14 27.18 7.19 -20.61
CA ARG A 14 27.96 5.98 -20.80
C ARG A 14 27.64 4.98 -19.68
N PHE A 15 27.30 3.75 -20.06
CA PHE A 15 27.04 2.67 -19.13
C PHE A 15 27.76 1.40 -19.60
N ASN A 16 28.53 0.76 -18.72
CA ASN A 16 29.35 -0.41 -19.02
C ASN A 16 30.24 -0.24 -20.27
N GLY A 17 30.86 0.95 -20.44
CA GLY A 17 31.74 1.24 -21.56
C GLY A 17 31.03 1.58 -22.88
N LYS A 18 29.70 1.42 -22.96
CA LYS A 18 28.89 1.72 -24.15
C LYS A 18 28.21 3.09 -24.01
N GLU A 19 28.20 3.87 -25.09
CA GLU A 19 27.54 5.17 -25.15
C GLU A 19 26.07 4.98 -25.55
N TYR A 20 25.21 5.80 -24.92
CA TYR A 20 23.77 5.83 -25.16
C TYR A 20 23.32 7.26 -25.40
N HIS A 21 22.44 7.41 -26.37
CA HIS A 21 21.76 8.65 -26.72
C HIS A 21 20.26 8.41 -26.57
N LEU A 22 19.61 9.10 -25.65
CA LEU A 22 18.20 9.02 -25.41
C LEU A 22 17.53 10.34 -25.74
N ARG A 23 16.31 10.28 -26.28
CA ARG A 23 15.46 11.44 -26.48
C ARG A 23 14.09 11.20 -25.88
N PHE A 24 13.69 12.04 -24.93
CA PHE A 24 12.34 12.03 -24.37
C PHE A 24 11.38 12.71 -25.36
N VAL A 25 10.50 11.94 -25.97
CA VAL A 25 9.51 12.44 -26.95
C VAL A 25 8.18 12.78 -26.29
N GLY A 26 7.95 12.36 -25.04
CA GLY A 26 6.74 12.63 -24.27
C GLY A 26 6.86 12.12 -22.85
N CYS A 27 5.98 12.62 -21.98
CA CYS A 27 5.88 12.20 -20.59
C CYS A 27 4.42 12.25 -20.15
N SER A 28 3.88 11.12 -19.73
CA SER A 28 2.56 11.01 -19.10
C SER A 28 2.74 10.72 -17.61
N LEU A 29 2.01 11.43 -16.76
CA LEU A 29 2.03 11.24 -15.31
C LEU A 29 0.74 10.55 -14.88
N TYR A 30 0.90 9.59 -13.98
CA TYR A 30 -0.22 8.88 -13.36
C TYR A 30 -0.09 8.96 -11.84
N PRO A 31 -1.19 9.01 -11.08
CA PRO A 31 -1.14 8.88 -9.64
C PRO A 31 -0.48 7.56 -9.23
N GLN A 32 0.23 7.58 -8.09
CA GLN A 32 0.84 6.37 -7.54
C GLN A 32 -0.24 5.31 -7.27
N GLY A 33 0.11 4.04 -7.50
CA GLY A 33 -0.82 2.91 -7.40
C GLY A 33 -1.72 2.71 -8.64
N TYR A 34 -2.05 3.75 -9.41
CA TYR A 34 -2.93 3.61 -10.58
C TYR A 34 -2.37 2.65 -11.65
N PRO A 35 -1.08 2.67 -12.00
CA PRO A 35 -0.53 1.71 -12.96
C PRO A 35 -0.71 0.25 -12.54
N ALA A 36 -0.71 -0.01 -11.24
CA ALA A 36 -0.88 -1.35 -10.67
C ALA A 36 -2.24 -1.98 -10.98
N ILE A 37 -3.26 -1.17 -11.22
CA ILE A 37 -4.63 -1.65 -11.46
C ILE A 37 -5.09 -1.55 -12.92
N VAL A 38 -4.22 -1.08 -13.82
CA VAL A 38 -4.61 -0.85 -15.24
C VAL A 38 -5.19 -2.11 -15.89
N ASN A 39 -4.59 -3.27 -15.63
CA ASN A 39 -5.06 -4.56 -16.15
C ASN A 39 -6.38 -5.03 -15.48
N HIS A 40 -6.73 -4.47 -14.34
CA HIS A 40 -7.93 -4.82 -13.58
C HIS A 40 -9.10 -3.85 -13.82
N LEU A 41 -8.87 -2.73 -14.54
CA LEU A 41 -9.88 -1.70 -14.79
C LEU A 41 -11.15 -2.23 -15.49
N GLY A 42 -11.07 -3.37 -16.17
CA GLY A 42 -12.24 -4.06 -16.74
C GLY A 42 -13.33 -4.36 -15.70
N ASN A 43 -12.92 -4.66 -14.46
CA ASN A 43 -13.79 -5.04 -13.34
C ASN A 43 -14.35 -3.83 -12.57
N PHE A 44 -13.85 -2.62 -12.84
CA PHE A 44 -14.25 -1.41 -12.13
C PHE A 44 -15.57 -0.87 -12.70
N LYS A 45 -16.61 -0.88 -11.86
CA LYS A 45 -17.92 -0.30 -12.15
C LYS A 45 -18.20 0.83 -11.17
N GLY A 46 -18.69 1.97 -11.69
CA GLY A 46 -19.03 3.12 -10.86
C GLY A 46 -17.83 3.71 -10.12
N THR A 47 -18.04 4.08 -8.87
CA THR A 47 -17.02 4.67 -7.99
C THR A 47 -16.32 3.58 -7.19
N ASN A 48 -14.98 3.63 -7.19
CA ASN A 48 -14.12 2.72 -6.46
C ASN A 48 -13.04 3.51 -5.75
N LEU A 49 -12.49 2.94 -4.68
CA LEU A 49 -11.32 3.46 -4.00
C LEU A 49 -10.14 2.52 -4.22
N LEU A 50 -8.97 3.08 -4.48
CA LEU A 50 -7.69 2.37 -4.47
C LEU A 50 -6.90 2.83 -3.25
N ALA A 51 -6.40 1.88 -2.46
CA ALA A 51 -5.43 2.09 -1.41
C ALA A 51 -4.12 1.37 -1.79
N ASP A 52 -3.08 2.16 -2.08
CA ASP A 52 -1.72 1.66 -2.29
C ASP A 52 -0.96 1.80 -0.97
N ILE A 53 -0.81 0.68 -0.27
CA ILE A 53 -0.21 0.64 1.07
C ILE A 53 1.22 0.12 0.94
N GLY A 54 2.16 1.07 0.86
CA GLY A 54 3.59 0.78 0.80
C GLY A 54 4.22 0.60 2.19
N ASN A 55 5.55 0.66 2.23
CA ASN A 55 6.29 0.56 3.49
C ASN A 55 6.07 1.77 4.40
N GLY A 56 6.12 2.99 3.88
CA GLY A 56 6.04 4.24 4.67
C GLY A 56 4.69 4.96 4.61
N THR A 57 3.92 4.75 3.55
CA THR A 57 2.70 5.53 3.26
C THR A 57 1.57 4.68 2.71
N MET A 58 0.36 5.19 2.86
CA MET A 58 -0.84 4.75 2.16
C MET A 58 -1.26 5.87 1.20
N ASN A 59 -1.27 5.59 -0.09
CA ASN A 59 -1.83 6.49 -1.10
C ASN A 59 -3.27 6.08 -1.39
N ILE A 60 -4.18 7.06 -1.37
CA ILE A 60 -5.61 6.87 -1.54
C ILE A 60 -6.02 7.56 -2.84
N LEU A 61 -6.71 6.84 -3.71
CA LEU A 61 -7.09 7.34 -5.02
C LEU A 61 -8.53 6.96 -5.34
N TYR A 62 -9.34 7.95 -5.69
CA TYR A 62 -10.67 7.73 -6.25
C TYR A 62 -10.61 7.39 -7.73
N ILE A 63 -11.37 6.36 -8.11
CA ILE A 63 -11.51 5.90 -9.50
C ILE A 63 -12.98 5.88 -9.84
N ASN A 64 -13.39 6.71 -10.77
CA ASN A 64 -14.75 6.77 -11.26
C ASN A 64 -14.78 6.41 -12.76
N ASN A 65 -15.64 5.46 -13.13
CA ASN A 65 -15.75 4.99 -14.51
C ASN A 65 -14.38 4.69 -15.14
N LYS A 66 -13.54 3.95 -14.41
CA LYS A 66 -12.18 3.51 -14.82
C LYS A 66 -11.14 4.64 -14.94
N LYS A 67 -11.45 5.85 -14.53
CA LYS A 67 -10.54 7.01 -14.57
C LYS A 67 -10.18 7.46 -13.17
N ALA A 68 -8.89 7.66 -12.93
CA ALA A 68 -8.40 8.28 -11.72
C ALA A 68 -8.89 9.74 -11.62
N GLN A 69 -9.32 10.14 -10.44
CA GLN A 69 -9.71 11.52 -10.16
C GLN A 69 -8.54 12.25 -9.50
N GLU A 70 -7.80 13.05 -10.26
CA GLU A 70 -6.58 13.73 -9.78
C GLU A 70 -6.83 14.65 -8.58
N SER A 71 -8.02 15.27 -8.50
CA SER A 71 -8.41 16.13 -7.37
C SER A 71 -8.78 15.34 -6.10
N ARG A 72 -8.86 14.02 -6.17
CA ARG A 72 -9.25 13.13 -5.06
C ARG A 72 -8.18 12.07 -4.83
N CYS A 73 -6.96 12.55 -4.60
CA CYS A 73 -5.79 11.75 -4.28
C CYS A 73 -5.18 12.27 -2.98
N TRP A 74 -4.86 11.37 -2.05
CA TRP A 74 -4.27 11.72 -0.75
C TRP A 74 -3.16 10.74 -0.39
N THR A 75 -2.27 11.18 0.46
CA THR A 75 -1.19 10.38 1.02
C THR A 75 -1.18 10.51 2.53
N GLU A 76 -1.23 9.37 3.21
CA GLU A 76 -1.15 9.26 4.67
C GLU A 76 0.11 8.50 5.09
N LYS A 77 0.65 8.84 6.28
CA LYS A 77 1.78 8.13 6.89
C LYS A 77 1.32 6.85 7.58
N LEU A 78 0.67 5.97 6.84
CA LEU A 78 0.09 4.71 7.30
C LEU A 78 0.59 3.55 6.43
N GLY A 79 1.90 3.32 6.44
CA GLY A 79 2.52 2.19 5.75
C GLY A 79 2.80 1.02 6.70
N VAL A 80 3.31 -0.09 6.16
CA VAL A 80 3.60 -1.33 6.93
C VAL A 80 4.61 -1.10 8.05
N ASN A 81 5.58 -0.20 7.83
CA ASN A 81 6.64 0.09 8.81
C ASN A 81 6.10 0.67 10.13
N GLN A 82 5.04 1.47 10.09
CA GLN A 82 4.44 2.02 11.31
C GLN A 82 3.81 0.89 12.14
N CYS A 83 3.17 -0.08 11.52
CA CYS A 83 2.65 -1.27 12.18
C CYS A 83 3.78 -2.10 12.81
N MET A 84 4.88 -2.29 12.08
CA MET A 84 6.05 -3.00 12.56
C MET A 84 6.66 -2.34 13.80
N ILE A 85 6.85 -1.03 13.77
CA ILE A 85 7.38 -0.26 14.92
C ILE A 85 6.44 -0.40 16.12
N ALA A 86 5.12 -0.23 15.91
CA ALA A 86 4.13 -0.38 16.97
C ALA A 86 4.15 -1.78 17.60
N ALA A 87 4.26 -2.83 16.79
CA ALA A 87 4.33 -4.21 17.24
C ALA A 87 5.61 -4.49 18.06
N LYS A 88 6.77 -4.01 17.59
CA LYS A 88 8.06 -4.13 18.31
C LYS A 88 8.00 -3.44 19.66
N ASN A 89 7.45 -2.24 19.73
CA ASN A 89 7.30 -1.48 20.97
C ASN A 89 6.34 -2.19 21.95
N ALA A 90 5.21 -2.69 21.47
CA ALA A 90 4.25 -3.43 22.30
C ALA A 90 4.87 -4.70 22.93
N VAL A 91 5.72 -5.41 22.19
CA VAL A 91 6.46 -6.57 22.73
C VAL A 91 7.45 -6.11 23.79
N LEU A 92 8.22 -5.05 23.52
CA LEU A 92 9.17 -4.50 24.49
C LEU A 92 8.48 -4.05 25.78
N ASP A 93 7.37 -3.30 25.65
CA ASP A 93 6.63 -2.76 26.80
C ASP A 93 5.98 -3.88 27.64
N LYS A 94 5.44 -4.91 26.99
CA LYS A 94 4.70 -5.98 27.68
C LYS A 94 5.61 -7.04 28.29
N PHE A 95 6.73 -7.37 27.62
CA PHE A 95 7.57 -8.51 27.99
C PHE A 95 9.00 -8.12 28.40
N GLY A 96 9.39 -6.84 28.21
CA GLY A 96 10.75 -6.37 28.48
C GLY A 96 11.81 -6.91 27.51
N VAL A 97 11.40 -7.48 26.36
CA VAL A 97 12.28 -8.16 25.39
C VAL A 97 12.22 -7.47 24.05
N LYS A 98 13.37 -7.29 23.42
CA LYS A 98 13.44 -6.85 22.02
C LYS A 98 13.20 -8.04 21.10
N ILE A 99 12.30 -7.89 20.16
CA ILE A 99 12.02 -8.88 19.12
C ILE A 99 12.69 -8.48 17.81
N GLU A 100 13.19 -9.48 17.06
CA GLU A 100 13.79 -9.27 15.74
C GLU A 100 12.76 -8.79 14.73
N GLU A 101 13.17 -7.85 13.88
CA GLU A 101 12.32 -7.24 12.86
C GLU A 101 11.80 -8.28 11.85
N SER A 102 12.67 -9.21 11.44
CA SER A 102 12.32 -10.31 10.52
C SER A 102 11.21 -11.20 11.07
N THR A 103 11.17 -11.43 12.39
CA THR A 103 10.08 -12.20 13.02
C THR A 103 8.76 -11.46 12.98
N VAL A 104 8.77 -10.15 13.25
CA VAL A 104 7.56 -9.33 13.14
C VAL A 104 7.11 -9.26 11.70
N GLU A 105 8.03 -9.03 10.74
CA GLU A 105 7.73 -9.03 9.30
C GLU A 105 7.06 -10.33 8.87
N GLN A 106 7.59 -11.48 9.29
CA GLN A 106 7.01 -12.79 9.00
C GLN A 106 5.56 -12.88 9.49
N ILE A 107 5.27 -12.42 10.72
CA ILE A 107 3.91 -12.43 11.28
C ILE A 107 3.00 -11.50 10.47
N LEU A 108 3.45 -10.28 10.19
CA LEU A 108 2.63 -9.31 9.44
C LEU A 108 2.31 -9.83 8.04
N ARG A 109 3.26 -10.51 7.39
CA ARG A 109 3.14 -11.02 6.03
C ARG A 109 2.33 -12.31 5.92
N PHE A 110 2.50 -13.25 6.87
CA PHE A 110 1.92 -14.59 6.80
C PHE A 110 0.85 -14.88 7.87
N GLY A 111 0.65 -13.96 8.82
CA GLY A 111 -0.29 -14.13 9.92
C GLY A 111 0.24 -14.99 11.06
N THR A 112 1.46 -15.55 10.93
CA THR A 112 2.07 -16.47 11.91
C THR A 112 3.58 -16.49 11.81
N ALA A 113 4.26 -16.97 12.87
CA ALA A 113 5.67 -17.33 12.90
C ALA A 113 5.88 -18.41 13.98
N ASP A 114 7.06 -19.06 13.95
CA ASP A 114 7.44 -20.05 14.96
C ASP A 114 7.94 -19.36 16.23
N ILE A 115 6.99 -18.83 17.01
CA ILE A 115 7.21 -18.19 18.31
C ILE A 115 6.11 -18.59 19.31
N SER A 116 6.34 -18.36 20.60
CA SER A 116 5.34 -18.68 21.61
C SER A 116 4.07 -17.83 21.49
N ALA A 117 2.92 -18.42 21.79
CA ALA A 117 1.61 -17.82 21.63
C ALA A 117 1.44 -16.42 22.26
N PRO A 118 1.94 -16.12 23.48
CA PRO A 118 1.81 -14.78 24.07
C PRO A 118 2.40 -13.65 23.21
N TYR A 119 3.54 -13.90 22.55
CA TYR A 119 4.18 -12.93 21.64
C TYR A 119 3.40 -12.79 20.34
N LEU A 120 2.99 -13.93 19.75
CA LEU A 120 2.17 -13.93 18.54
C LEU A 120 0.86 -13.18 18.74
N ASP A 121 0.18 -13.42 19.86
CA ASP A 121 -1.08 -12.75 20.22
C ASP A 121 -0.90 -11.24 20.41
N CYS A 122 0.21 -10.83 21.05
CA CYS A 122 0.55 -9.42 21.25
C CYS A 122 0.70 -8.72 19.90
N ILE A 123 1.54 -9.25 19.00
CA ILE A 123 1.79 -8.67 17.67
C ILE A 123 0.52 -8.67 16.85
N SER A 124 -0.21 -9.77 16.84
CA SER A 124 -1.48 -9.91 16.09
C SER A 124 -2.54 -8.92 16.57
N SER A 125 -2.58 -8.62 17.89
CA SER A 125 -3.49 -7.62 18.44
C SER A 125 -3.17 -6.22 17.91
N ILE A 126 -1.89 -5.85 17.87
CA ILE A 126 -1.44 -4.56 17.33
C ILE A 126 -1.75 -4.48 15.83
N ALA A 127 -1.48 -5.55 15.07
CA ALA A 127 -1.77 -5.60 13.65
C ALA A 127 -3.28 -5.43 13.36
N ARG A 128 -4.16 -6.06 14.15
CA ARG A 128 -5.62 -5.87 14.04
C ARG A 128 -6.04 -4.42 14.32
N GLN A 129 -5.48 -3.79 15.36
CA GLN A 129 -5.75 -2.39 15.69
C GLN A 129 -5.29 -1.47 14.55
N TYR A 130 -4.11 -1.74 14.01
CA TYR A 130 -3.55 -0.97 12.90
C TYR A 130 -4.41 -1.08 11.63
N VAL A 131 -4.88 -2.27 11.29
CA VAL A 131 -5.80 -2.45 10.15
C VAL A 131 -7.13 -1.73 10.37
N ALA A 132 -7.64 -1.73 11.60
CA ALA A 132 -8.85 -0.95 11.94
C ALA A 132 -8.62 0.56 11.75
N GLU A 133 -7.41 1.07 12.07
CA GLU A 133 -7.02 2.45 11.82
C GLU A 133 -6.93 2.76 10.32
N LEU A 134 -6.36 1.86 9.50
CA LEU A 134 -6.36 1.99 8.03
C LEU A 134 -7.79 2.17 7.51
N PHE A 135 -8.71 1.31 7.88
CA PHE A 135 -10.11 1.44 7.46
C PHE A 135 -10.81 2.68 8.01
N SER A 136 -10.48 3.10 9.24
CA SER A 136 -10.98 4.35 9.80
C SER A 136 -10.51 5.55 9.00
N THR A 137 -9.25 5.54 8.58
CA THR A 137 -8.67 6.61 7.75
C THR A 137 -9.29 6.62 6.36
N LEU A 138 -9.50 5.46 5.73
CA LEU A 138 -10.20 5.40 4.45
C LEU A 138 -11.62 6.02 4.55
N ARG A 139 -12.33 5.79 5.65
CA ARG A 139 -13.64 6.41 5.88
C ARG A 139 -13.59 7.93 6.04
N LYS A 140 -12.51 8.49 6.61
CA LYS A 140 -12.29 9.96 6.63
C LYS A 140 -12.19 10.53 5.21
N TYR A 141 -11.69 9.73 4.26
CA TYR A 141 -11.64 10.05 2.84
C TYR A 141 -12.86 9.52 2.07
N GLU A 142 -14.02 9.49 2.75
CA GLU A 142 -15.33 9.19 2.16
C GLU A 142 -15.47 7.75 1.61
N TYR A 143 -14.62 6.80 2.02
CA TYR A 143 -14.84 5.39 1.71
C TYR A 143 -16.13 4.91 2.39
N ASN A 144 -17.08 4.49 1.57
CA ASN A 144 -18.31 3.84 2.03
C ASN A 144 -18.36 2.43 1.46
N PRO A 145 -18.23 1.37 2.29
CA PRO A 145 -18.21 -0.01 1.82
C PRO A 145 -19.53 -0.47 1.17
N ASP A 146 -20.67 0.18 1.49
CA ASP A 146 -21.95 -0.16 0.92
C ASP A 146 -22.10 0.35 -0.53
N LEU A 147 -21.39 1.46 -0.85
CA LEU A 147 -21.51 2.15 -2.13
C LEU A 147 -20.32 1.91 -3.05
N MET A 148 -19.15 1.58 -2.49
CA MET A 148 -17.88 1.51 -3.23
C MET A 148 -17.20 0.16 -3.05
N ARG A 149 -16.38 -0.23 -4.04
CA ARG A 149 -15.39 -1.29 -3.88
C ARG A 149 -14.06 -0.67 -3.50
N LEU A 150 -13.32 -1.38 -2.65
CA LEU A 150 -11.94 -1.05 -2.30
C LEU A 150 -10.99 -2.02 -3.02
N TYR A 151 -10.02 -1.46 -3.69
CA TYR A 151 -8.89 -2.20 -4.23
C TYR A 151 -7.65 -1.86 -3.42
N VAL A 152 -6.93 -2.89 -2.98
CA VAL A 152 -5.71 -2.73 -2.18
C VAL A 152 -4.54 -3.28 -2.97
N VAL A 153 -3.47 -2.50 -3.06
CA VAL A 153 -2.21 -2.88 -3.68
C VAL A 153 -1.05 -2.60 -2.71
N GLY A 154 0.12 -3.14 -2.98
CA GLY A 154 1.30 -2.99 -2.15
C GLY A 154 1.35 -3.94 -0.96
N GLY A 155 2.47 -3.90 -0.22
CA GLY A 155 2.76 -4.84 0.87
C GLY A 155 1.75 -4.83 2.03
N GLY A 156 1.01 -3.73 2.21
CA GLY A 156 -0.05 -3.63 3.22
C GLY A 156 -1.28 -4.50 2.94
N GLY A 157 -1.40 -5.06 1.72
CA GLY A 157 -2.45 -6.03 1.39
C GLY A 157 -2.41 -7.27 2.29
N CYS A 158 -1.21 -7.75 2.63
CA CYS A 158 -1.02 -8.87 3.55
C CYS A 158 -1.56 -8.57 4.96
N LEU A 159 -1.36 -7.33 5.47
CA LEU A 159 -1.89 -6.90 6.77
C LEU A 159 -3.42 -6.98 6.78
N ILE A 160 -4.06 -6.42 5.76
CA ILE A 160 -5.52 -6.43 5.65
C ILE A 160 -6.04 -7.86 5.55
N ARG A 161 -5.40 -8.72 4.75
CA ARG A 161 -5.78 -10.12 4.58
C ARG A 161 -5.72 -10.91 5.89
N ASN A 162 -4.60 -10.76 6.63
CA ASN A 162 -4.32 -11.59 7.80
C ASN A 162 -5.01 -11.06 9.07
N PHE A 163 -5.23 -9.76 9.19
CA PHE A 163 -5.67 -9.13 10.44
C PHE A 163 -6.94 -8.28 10.31
N GLY A 164 -7.46 -8.09 9.08
CA GLY A 164 -8.63 -7.27 8.83
C GLY A 164 -9.94 -8.04 8.96
N THR A 165 -10.98 -7.30 9.38
CA THR A 165 -12.37 -7.72 9.29
C THR A 165 -13.07 -6.85 8.26
N TYR A 166 -13.45 -7.44 7.12
CA TYR A 166 -14.05 -6.71 5.99
C TYR A 166 -14.91 -7.65 5.13
N ASP A 167 -15.80 -7.06 4.34
CA ASP A 167 -16.57 -7.81 3.33
C ASP A 167 -15.67 -8.15 2.13
N LYS A 168 -15.33 -9.43 1.99
CA LYS A 168 -14.50 -9.95 0.89
C LYS A 168 -15.14 -9.77 -0.49
N SER A 169 -16.46 -9.55 -0.56
CA SER A 169 -17.14 -9.25 -1.82
C SER A 169 -16.92 -7.79 -2.29
N ARG A 170 -16.50 -6.91 -1.36
CA ARG A 170 -16.31 -5.47 -1.59
C ARG A 170 -14.86 -5.03 -1.56
N VAL A 171 -13.96 -5.84 -1.00
CA VAL A 171 -12.53 -5.54 -0.94
C VAL A 171 -11.76 -6.56 -1.77
N THR A 172 -10.97 -6.07 -2.72
CA THR A 172 -10.09 -6.89 -3.56
C THR A 172 -8.64 -6.53 -3.24
N ILE A 173 -7.85 -7.51 -2.82
CA ILE A 173 -6.41 -7.36 -2.61
C ILE A 173 -5.70 -7.92 -3.85
N ILE A 174 -4.86 -7.09 -4.48
CA ILE A 174 -4.12 -7.43 -5.70
C ILE A 174 -2.68 -7.72 -5.29
N ASP A 175 -2.30 -8.98 -5.33
CA ASP A 175 -1.00 -9.47 -4.84
C ASP A 175 0.12 -9.44 -5.89
N ASP A 176 -0.23 -9.39 -7.17
CA ASP A 176 0.72 -9.53 -8.28
C ASP A 176 1.68 -8.35 -8.45
N ILE A 177 1.74 -7.43 -7.46
CA ILE A 177 2.44 -6.15 -7.55
C ILE A 177 3.32 -5.92 -6.30
N CYS A 178 3.84 -6.99 -5.73
CA CYS A 178 4.84 -6.91 -4.65
C CYS A 178 6.25 -7.15 -5.17
#